data_6106eb45badf3def05f453f44a5c76a6
#
_entry.id   6106eb45badf3def05f453f44a5c76a6
#
_cell.length_a   1.000
_cell.length_b   1.000
_cell.length_c   1.000
_cell.angle_alpha   90.00
_cell.angle_beta   90.00
_cell.angle_gamma   90.00
#
_symmetry.space_group_name_H-M   'P 1'
#
loop_
_entity.id
_entity.type
_entity.pdbx_description
1 polymer ?
#
loop_
_entity_poly.entity_id
_entity_poly.type
_entity_poly.pdbx_seq_one_letter_code
_entity_poly.pdbx_strand_id
1 'polypeptide(L)'
;MVSSNGEEGMEPVLTEEELQAAARAEEAPERDENRKRTVVVAEDESVNRMDLVGMLEDNGYEVVGEAANGEEAVELARTKRPDVVCMDVKMPRMDGITAAGIICDENIAPVVMLTAFSQPDLVKKSTGAGAMAYVTKPYEGSKLIPALEVAMGRFAEINDLLDNVERSEAKLKATEDELAKAQADLQKAQETLEERKLIDRAKGLLMDKADFSEQGAFRWIQKTSMDQRIPKKRLAMAIIEKYGDPKPARDDR
;
A
#
# COMPACT_ATOMS: atom_id res chain seq x y z
N MET A 1 51.62 13.34 -11.13
CA MET A 1 50.99 12.00 -11.04
C MET A 1 49.95 12.07 -9.93
N VAL A 2 48.72 12.24 -10.29
CA VAL A 2 47.60 12.33 -9.36
C VAL A 2 46.80 11.04 -9.51
N SER A 3 46.81 10.24 -8.46
CA SER A 3 45.97 9.01 -8.42
C SER A 3 44.57 9.40 -7.98
N SER A 4 43.64 9.24 -8.87
CA SER A 4 42.20 9.27 -8.58
C SER A 4 41.78 7.94 -7.98
N ASN A 5 41.39 7.95 -6.72
CA ASN A 5 40.64 6.84 -6.14
C ASN A 5 39.16 7.02 -6.55
N GLY A 6 38.70 6.11 -7.39
CA GLY A 6 37.30 6.00 -7.71
C GLY A 6 36.54 5.41 -6.52
N GLU A 7 35.52 6.10 -6.07
CA GLU A 7 34.44 5.53 -5.27
C GLU A 7 33.55 4.70 -6.21
N GLU A 8 33.76 3.40 -6.21
CA GLU A 8 32.83 2.46 -6.81
C GLU A 8 31.57 2.44 -5.92
N GLY A 9 30.53 3.10 -6.41
CA GLY A 9 29.17 2.95 -5.89
C GLY A 9 28.74 1.50 -6.01
N MET A 10 28.60 0.83 -4.87
CA MET A 10 28.08 -0.54 -4.79
C MET A 10 26.60 -0.48 -5.12
N GLU A 11 26.23 -0.80 -6.36
CA GLU A 11 24.83 -1.06 -6.73
C GLU A 11 24.30 -2.22 -5.87
N PRO A 12 23.07 -2.13 -5.36
CA PRO A 12 22.49 -3.22 -4.59
C PRO A 12 22.33 -4.45 -5.52
N VAL A 13 23.19 -5.43 -5.32
CA VAL A 13 23.10 -6.72 -6.00
C VAL A 13 21.92 -7.48 -5.37
N LEU A 14 20.77 -7.47 -6.07
CA LEU A 14 19.62 -8.29 -5.69
C LEU A 14 20.05 -9.76 -5.69
N THR A 15 19.72 -10.47 -4.63
CA THR A 15 20.02 -11.90 -4.53
C THR A 15 19.17 -12.71 -5.53
N GLU A 16 19.65 -13.89 -5.93
CA GLU A 16 18.87 -14.80 -6.79
C GLU A 16 17.50 -15.15 -6.19
N GLU A 17 17.39 -15.22 -4.86
CA GLU A 17 16.11 -15.41 -4.16
C GLU A 17 15.17 -14.22 -4.30
N GLU A 18 15.68 -13.00 -4.26
CA GLU A 18 14.87 -11.77 -4.46
C GLU A 18 14.42 -11.64 -5.91
N LEU A 19 15.27 -12.01 -6.87
CA LEU A 19 14.91 -12.08 -8.30
C LEU A 19 13.86 -13.17 -8.57
N GLN A 20 13.98 -14.35 -7.93
CA GLN A 20 12.99 -15.42 -8.06
C GLN A 20 11.67 -15.09 -7.35
N ALA A 21 11.72 -14.38 -6.22
CA ALA A 21 10.53 -13.90 -5.52
C ALA A 21 9.81 -12.82 -6.34
N ALA A 22 10.55 -11.91 -6.98
CA ALA A 22 9.99 -10.91 -7.89
C ALA A 22 9.36 -11.56 -9.13
N ALA A 23 10.02 -12.55 -9.74
CA ALA A 23 9.49 -13.28 -10.88
C ALA A 23 8.21 -14.07 -10.54
N ARG A 24 8.14 -14.68 -9.32
CA ARG A 24 6.92 -15.36 -8.85
C ARG A 24 5.79 -14.39 -8.51
N ALA A 25 6.11 -13.14 -8.17
CA ALA A 25 5.10 -12.10 -7.92
C ALA A 25 4.55 -11.50 -9.23
N GLU A 26 5.27 -11.62 -10.34
CA GLU A 26 4.81 -11.23 -11.69
C GLU A 26 3.94 -12.30 -12.37
N GLU A 27 3.99 -13.56 -11.92
CA GLU A 27 3.02 -14.58 -12.32
C GLU A 27 1.70 -14.31 -11.59
N ALA A 28 0.95 -13.31 -12.07
CA ALA A 28 -0.49 -13.28 -11.84
C ALA A 28 -1.05 -14.64 -12.27
N PRO A 29 -1.97 -15.28 -11.48
CA PRO A 29 -2.50 -16.57 -11.87
C PRO A 29 -3.05 -16.45 -13.30
N GLU A 30 -2.44 -17.19 -14.23
CA GLU A 30 -2.94 -17.29 -15.60
C GLU A 30 -4.43 -17.60 -15.48
N ARG A 31 -5.26 -16.63 -15.85
CA ARG A 31 -6.71 -16.86 -15.93
C ARG A 31 -6.87 -17.98 -16.94
N ASP A 32 -7.38 -19.12 -16.50
CA ASP A 32 -7.72 -20.23 -17.35
C ASP A 32 -8.71 -19.71 -18.40
N GLU A 33 -8.21 -19.34 -19.57
CA GLU A 33 -9.00 -18.78 -20.70
C GLU A 33 -10.12 -19.73 -21.13
N ASN A 34 -10.07 -20.99 -20.68
CA ASN A 34 -11.02 -22.02 -21.01
C ASN A 34 -12.11 -22.23 -19.91
N ARG A 35 -12.04 -21.47 -18.81
CA ARG A 35 -13.06 -21.51 -17.75
C ARG A 35 -14.30 -20.73 -18.19
N LYS A 36 -15.47 -21.37 -18.13
CA LYS A 36 -16.75 -20.66 -18.29
C LYS A 36 -16.88 -19.56 -17.25
N ARG A 37 -17.26 -18.36 -17.68
CA ARG A 37 -17.54 -17.25 -16.79
C ARG A 37 -18.81 -17.50 -16.01
N THR A 38 -18.76 -17.29 -14.71
CA THR A 38 -19.87 -17.53 -13.80
C THR A 38 -20.72 -16.27 -13.62
N VAL A 39 -22.04 -16.44 -13.58
CA VAL A 39 -22.98 -15.34 -13.42
C VAL A 39 -24.06 -15.67 -12.39
N VAL A 40 -24.41 -14.69 -11.57
CA VAL A 40 -25.63 -14.71 -10.74
C VAL A 40 -26.67 -13.83 -11.42
N VAL A 41 -27.87 -14.36 -11.53
CA VAL A 41 -29.03 -13.68 -12.14
C VAL A 41 -30.04 -13.33 -11.05
N ALA A 42 -30.41 -12.04 -10.97
CA ALA A 42 -31.42 -11.53 -10.04
C ALA A 42 -32.55 -10.84 -10.81
N GLU A 43 -33.70 -11.47 -10.84
CA GLU A 43 -34.95 -11.05 -11.55
C GLU A 43 -36.15 -11.64 -10.82
N ASP A 44 -37.10 -10.83 -10.44
CA ASP A 44 -38.26 -11.30 -9.66
C ASP A 44 -39.29 -12.04 -10.51
N GLU A 45 -39.46 -11.68 -11.79
CA GLU A 45 -40.34 -12.38 -12.71
C GLU A 45 -39.72 -13.69 -13.24
N SER A 46 -40.27 -14.83 -12.86
CA SER A 46 -39.71 -16.15 -13.20
C SER A 46 -39.55 -16.39 -14.71
N VAL A 47 -40.46 -15.87 -15.53
CA VAL A 47 -40.39 -16.02 -17.00
C VAL A 47 -39.17 -15.22 -17.54
N ASN A 48 -39.06 -13.97 -17.15
CA ASN A 48 -37.92 -13.13 -17.56
C ASN A 48 -36.57 -13.71 -17.08
N ARG A 49 -36.59 -14.28 -15.86
CA ARG A 49 -35.40 -14.93 -15.29
C ARG A 49 -34.98 -16.16 -16.11
N MET A 50 -35.92 -17.02 -16.46
CA MET A 50 -35.67 -18.19 -17.32
C MET A 50 -35.10 -17.79 -18.69
N ASP A 51 -35.70 -16.77 -19.35
CA ASP A 51 -35.21 -16.26 -20.65
C ASP A 51 -33.78 -15.70 -20.53
N LEU A 52 -33.50 -14.99 -19.45
CA LEU A 52 -32.17 -14.45 -19.17
C LEU A 52 -31.15 -15.55 -18.92
N VAL A 53 -31.47 -16.54 -18.13
CA VAL A 53 -30.63 -17.72 -17.87
C VAL A 53 -30.31 -18.45 -19.18
N GLY A 54 -31.32 -18.79 -19.98
CA GLY A 54 -31.14 -19.46 -21.27
C GLY A 54 -30.24 -18.65 -22.21
N MET A 55 -30.47 -17.33 -22.30
CA MET A 55 -29.61 -16.43 -23.12
C MET A 55 -28.15 -16.45 -22.67
N LEU A 56 -27.89 -16.42 -21.36
CA LEU A 56 -26.53 -16.43 -20.81
C LEU A 56 -25.83 -17.77 -21.08
N GLU A 57 -26.55 -18.89 -20.85
CA GLU A 57 -26.02 -20.24 -21.09
C GLU A 57 -25.72 -20.49 -22.57
N ASP A 58 -26.60 -20.04 -23.47
CA ASP A 58 -26.39 -20.10 -24.92
C ASP A 58 -25.14 -19.30 -25.39
N ASN A 59 -24.75 -18.28 -24.62
CA ASN A 59 -23.56 -17.48 -24.86
C ASN A 59 -22.33 -17.91 -24.03
N GLY A 60 -22.37 -19.10 -23.44
CA GLY A 60 -21.21 -19.73 -22.81
C GLY A 60 -20.96 -19.36 -21.36
N TYR A 61 -21.89 -18.63 -20.70
CA TYR A 61 -21.84 -18.37 -19.27
C TYR A 61 -22.35 -19.57 -18.47
N GLU A 62 -21.90 -19.68 -17.25
CA GLU A 62 -22.43 -20.64 -16.26
C GLU A 62 -23.23 -19.88 -15.20
N VAL A 63 -24.54 -20.12 -15.14
CA VAL A 63 -25.40 -19.51 -14.12
C VAL A 63 -25.27 -20.29 -12.81
N VAL A 64 -24.57 -19.69 -11.85
CA VAL A 64 -24.24 -20.31 -10.55
C VAL A 64 -25.24 -19.97 -9.44
N GLY A 65 -26.19 -19.09 -9.74
CA GLY A 65 -27.29 -18.75 -8.81
C GLY A 65 -28.36 -17.89 -9.46
N GLU A 66 -29.60 -18.14 -9.02
CA GLU A 66 -30.79 -17.39 -9.41
C GLU A 66 -31.42 -16.79 -8.16
N ALA A 67 -31.73 -15.50 -8.19
CA ALA A 67 -32.40 -14.76 -7.11
C ALA A 67 -33.71 -14.13 -7.59
N ALA A 68 -34.69 -14.10 -6.73
CA ALA A 68 -35.98 -13.45 -6.97
C ALA A 68 -36.09 -12.08 -6.27
N ASN A 69 -35.04 -11.64 -5.56
CA ASN A 69 -34.97 -10.36 -4.87
C ASN A 69 -33.51 -10.00 -4.53
N GLY A 70 -33.29 -8.75 -4.11
CA GLY A 70 -31.96 -8.26 -3.82
C GLY A 70 -31.26 -8.93 -2.65
N GLU A 71 -31.98 -9.36 -1.61
CA GLU A 71 -31.38 -10.05 -0.45
C GLU A 71 -30.77 -11.39 -0.88
N GLU A 72 -31.53 -12.20 -1.66
CA GLU A 72 -31.03 -13.45 -2.22
C GLU A 72 -29.84 -13.24 -3.16
N ALA A 73 -29.88 -12.16 -3.96
CA ALA A 73 -28.79 -11.81 -4.88
C ALA A 73 -27.49 -11.51 -4.13
N VAL A 74 -27.55 -10.73 -3.05
CA VAL A 74 -26.38 -10.43 -2.19
C VAL A 74 -25.82 -11.70 -1.56
N GLU A 75 -26.68 -12.56 -1.01
CA GLU A 75 -26.27 -13.84 -0.40
C GLU A 75 -25.59 -14.76 -1.41
N LEU A 76 -26.19 -14.89 -2.61
CA LEU A 76 -25.58 -15.68 -3.69
C LEU A 76 -24.26 -15.09 -4.17
N ALA A 77 -24.17 -13.78 -4.32
CA ALA A 77 -22.92 -13.12 -4.69
C ALA A 77 -21.80 -13.38 -3.66
N ARG A 78 -22.10 -13.27 -2.36
CA ARG A 78 -21.14 -13.56 -1.28
C ARG A 78 -20.67 -15.00 -1.26
N THR A 79 -21.59 -15.95 -1.45
CA THR A 79 -21.30 -17.38 -1.34
C THR A 79 -20.66 -17.97 -2.59
N LYS A 80 -21.11 -17.52 -3.78
CA LYS A 80 -20.68 -18.05 -5.06
C LYS A 80 -19.50 -17.30 -5.67
N ARG A 81 -19.28 -16.03 -5.29
CA ARG A 81 -18.24 -15.17 -5.86
C ARG A 81 -18.24 -15.23 -7.39
N PRO A 82 -19.36 -14.87 -8.06
CA PRO A 82 -19.45 -14.96 -9.51
C PRO A 82 -18.54 -13.96 -10.19
N ASP A 83 -18.24 -14.20 -11.48
CA ASP A 83 -17.49 -13.25 -12.29
C ASP A 83 -18.31 -11.98 -12.59
N VAL A 84 -19.66 -12.08 -12.60
CA VAL A 84 -20.57 -10.95 -12.82
C VAL A 84 -21.97 -11.23 -12.23
N VAL A 85 -22.70 -10.17 -11.88
CA VAL A 85 -24.11 -10.24 -11.45
C VAL A 85 -24.96 -9.47 -12.45
N CYS A 86 -25.99 -10.14 -13.01
CA CYS A 86 -27.07 -9.50 -13.76
C CYS A 86 -28.23 -9.24 -12.81
N MET A 87 -28.65 -7.99 -12.67
CA MET A 87 -29.61 -7.59 -11.64
C MET A 87 -30.70 -6.68 -12.17
N ASP A 88 -31.97 -7.07 -12.01
CA ASP A 88 -33.08 -6.15 -12.25
C ASP A 88 -33.09 -5.03 -11.20
N VAL A 89 -33.52 -3.84 -11.60
CA VAL A 89 -33.67 -2.68 -10.73
C VAL A 89 -34.80 -2.85 -9.76
N LYS A 90 -35.94 -3.35 -10.23
CA LYS A 90 -37.18 -3.45 -9.44
C LYS A 90 -37.40 -4.87 -8.96
N MET A 91 -37.15 -5.11 -7.70
CA MET A 91 -37.40 -6.39 -7.05
C MET A 91 -38.05 -6.19 -5.68
N PRO A 92 -38.82 -7.19 -5.19
CA PRO A 92 -39.42 -7.15 -3.86
C PRO A 92 -38.37 -7.26 -2.75
N ARG A 93 -38.73 -6.94 -1.54
CA ARG A 93 -37.90 -6.95 -0.30
C ARG A 93 -36.75 -5.96 -0.37
N MET A 94 -35.74 -6.23 -1.18
CA MET A 94 -34.61 -5.34 -1.45
C MET A 94 -34.56 -5.07 -2.96
N ASP A 95 -34.52 -3.80 -3.35
CA ASP A 95 -34.39 -3.42 -4.76
C ASP A 95 -32.96 -3.66 -5.25
N GLY A 96 -32.82 -3.77 -6.59
CA GLY A 96 -31.54 -4.09 -7.20
C GLY A 96 -30.48 -2.99 -7.03
N ILE A 97 -30.87 -1.72 -6.86
CA ILE A 97 -29.92 -0.62 -6.64
C ILE A 97 -29.26 -0.77 -5.27
N THR A 98 -30.06 -1.04 -4.26
CA THR A 98 -29.57 -1.30 -2.89
C THR A 98 -28.68 -2.54 -2.85
N ALA A 99 -29.11 -3.63 -3.51
CA ALA A 99 -28.32 -4.85 -3.58
C ALA A 99 -26.99 -4.65 -4.33
N ALA A 100 -27.02 -3.93 -5.46
CA ALA A 100 -25.81 -3.58 -6.21
C ALA A 100 -24.82 -2.76 -5.37
N GLY A 101 -25.33 -1.78 -4.58
CA GLY A 101 -24.49 -1.01 -3.66
C GLY A 101 -23.72 -1.92 -2.69
N ILE A 102 -24.41 -2.86 -2.04
CA ILE A 102 -23.79 -3.80 -1.10
C ILE A 102 -22.73 -4.67 -1.79
N ILE A 103 -23.05 -5.23 -2.97
CA ILE A 103 -22.13 -6.11 -3.72
C ILE A 103 -20.88 -5.34 -4.17
N CYS A 104 -21.04 -4.08 -4.60
CA CYS A 104 -19.94 -3.22 -5.02
C CYS A 104 -19.10 -2.72 -3.83
N ASP A 105 -19.73 -2.28 -2.73
CA ASP A 105 -19.04 -1.82 -1.53
C ASP A 105 -18.21 -2.93 -0.87
N GLU A 106 -18.69 -4.17 -0.94
CA GLU A 106 -17.96 -5.36 -0.46
C GLU A 106 -16.96 -5.90 -1.49
N ASN A 107 -16.84 -5.25 -2.64
CA ASN A 107 -15.93 -5.65 -3.74
C ASN A 107 -16.06 -7.14 -4.11
N ILE A 108 -17.31 -7.62 -4.26
CA ILE A 108 -17.61 -9.04 -4.51
C ILE A 108 -17.51 -9.38 -5.98
N ALA A 109 -18.26 -8.65 -6.81
CA ALA A 109 -18.37 -8.85 -8.25
C ALA A 109 -18.92 -7.59 -8.94
N PRO A 110 -18.65 -7.38 -10.24
CA PRO A 110 -19.26 -6.32 -11.01
C PRO A 110 -20.76 -6.59 -11.19
N VAL A 111 -21.58 -5.53 -11.11
CA VAL A 111 -23.02 -5.61 -11.29
C VAL A 111 -23.44 -4.92 -12.59
N VAL A 112 -24.17 -5.62 -13.43
CA VAL A 112 -24.83 -5.10 -14.63
C VAL A 112 -26.33 -5.01 -14.35
N MET A 113 -26.83 -3.76 -14.36
CA MET A 113 -28.25 -3.49 -14.06
C MET A 113 -29.10 -3.66 -15.31
N LEU A 114 -30.22 -4.36 -15.15
CA LEU A 114 -31.26 -4.49 -16.15
C LEU A 114 -32.40 -3.51 -15.84
N THR A 115 -32.74 -2.62 -16.74
CA THR A 115 -33.69 -1.54 -16.45
C THR A 115 -34.72 -1.34 -17.56
N ALA A 116 -35.95 -1.01 -17.17
CA ALA A 116 -36.94 -0.55 -18.15
C ALA A 116 -36.67 0.89 -18.57
N PHE A 117 -36.77 1.20 -19.85
CA PHE A 117 -36.36 2.43 -20.54
C PHE A 117 -36.86 3.77 -19.97
N SER A 118 -37.82 3.79 -19.03
CA SER A 118 -38.63 4.96 -18.70
C SER A 118 -38.16 5.81 -17.51
N GLN A 119 -36.94 5.58 -16.94
CA GLN A 119 -36.54 6.30 -15.72
C GLN A 119 -35.08 6.79 -15.75
N PRO A 120 -34.77 7.95 -16.38
CA PRO A 120 -33.43 8.56 -16.36
C PRO A 120 -32.88 8.84 -14.95
N ASP A 121 -33.77 9.04 -13.98
CA ASP A 121 -33.40 9.32 -12.60
C ASP A 121 -32.86 8.06 -11.85
N LEU A 122 -33.30 6.87 -12.27
CA LEU A 122 -32.78 5.60 -11.71
C LEU A 122 -31.36 5.33 -12.22
N VAL A 123 -31.03 5.66 -13.46
CA VAL A 123 -29.67 5.54 -14.00
C VAL A 123 -28.70 6.40 -13.20
N LYS A 124 -29.08 7.63 -12.83
CA LYS A 124 -28.26 8.51 -12.00
C LYS A 124 -28.08 7.99 -10.56
N LYS A 125 -29.14 7.39 -9.97
CA LYS A 125 -29.04 6.81 -8.62
C LYS A 125 -28.18 5.56 -8.59
N SER A 126 -28.26 4.72 -9.62
CA SER A 126 -27.46 3.50 -9.71
C SER A 126 -25.98 3.77 -10.07
N THR A 127 -25.67 4.90 -10.74
CA THR A 127 -24.27 5.33 -10.92
C THR A 127 -23.63 5.65 -9.57
N GLY A 128 -24.42 6.16 -8.61
CA GLY A 128 -23.97 6.37 -7.23
C GLY A 128 -23.86 5.07 -6.39
N ALA A 129 -24.48 3.97 -6.86
CA ALA A 129 -24.44 2.66 -6.21
C ALA A 129 -23.33 1.71 -6.75
N GLY A 130 -22.43 2.21 -7.61
CA GLY A 130 -21.26 1.45 -8.06
C GLY A 130 -21.53 0.46 -9.20
N ALA A 131 -22.76 0.40 -9.77
CA ALA A 131 -23.04 -0.48 -10.91
C ALA A 131 -22.14 -0.15 -12.10
N MET A 132 -21.52 -1.18 -12.71
CA MET A 132 -20.52 -1.04 -13.76
C MET A 132 -21.09 -0.81 -15.15
N ALA A 133 -22.34 -1.29 -15.41
CA ALA A 133 -23.02 -1.12 -16.68
C ALA A 133 -24.54 -1.21 -16.53
N TYR A 134 -25.26 -0.75 -17.56
CA TYR A 134 -26.73 -0.80 -17.65
C TYR A 134 -27.16 -1.35 -19.00
N VAL A 135 -28.16 -2.21 -18.99
CA VAL A 135 -28.80 -2.73 -20.20
C VAL A 135 -30.31 -2.50 -20.08
N THR A 136 -30.89 -1.91 -21.15
CA THR A 136 -32.33 -1.60 -21.18
C THR A 136 -33.15 -2.80 -21.64
N LYS A 137 -34.25 -3.04 -20.95
CA LYS A 137 -35.26 -4.04 -21.38
C LYS A 137 -36.12 -3.47 -22.53
N PRO A 138 -36.49 -4.23 -23.56
CA PRO A 138 -36.06 -5.62 -23.80
C PRO A 138 -34.61 -5.70 -24.23
N TYR A 139 -33.86 -6.65 -23.69
CA TYR A 139 -32.48 -6.87 -24.00
C TYR A 139 -32.29 -8.04 -24.98
N GLU A 140 -31.24 -7.92 -25.77
CA GLU A 140 -30.78 -8.94 -26.69
C GLU A 140 -29.36 -9.38 -26.28
N GLY A 141 -28.99 -10.62 -26.57
CA GLY A 141 -27.63 -11.13 -26.30
C GLY A 141 -26.54 -10.23 -26.91
N SER A 142 -26.80 -9.68 -28.10
CA SER A 142 -25.91 -8.74 -28.78
C SER A 142 -25.59 -7.46 -28.00
N LYS A 143 -26.43 -7.07 -27.04
CA LYS A 143 -26.23 -5.90 -26.16
C LYS A 143 -25.82 -6.30 -24.77
N LEU A 144 -26.37 -7.39 -24.23
CA LEU A 144 -26.11 -7.86 -22.88
C LEU A 144 -24.69 -8.39 -22.73
N ILE A 145 -24.26 -9.29 -23.63
CA ILE A 145 -22.96 -9.93 -23.54
C ILE A 145 -21.79 -8.93 -23.56
N PRO A 146 -21.74 -7.96 -24.49
CA PRO A 146 -20.70 -6.93 -24.46
C PRO A 146 -20.72 -6.08 -23.16
N ALA A 147 -21.90 -5.81 -22.59
CA ALA A 147 -22.01 -5.06 -21.35
C ALA A 147 -21.45 -5.84 -20.16
N LEU A 148 -21.64 -7.17 -20.10
CA LEU A 148 -21.03 -8.04 -19.10
C LEU A 148 -19.52 -8.05 -19.21
N GLU A 149 -18.98 -8.22 -20.44
CA GLU A 149 -17.54 -8.22 -20.70
C GLU A 149 -16.88 -6.89 -20.27
N VAL A 150 -17.51 -5.76 -20.62
CA VAL A 150 -17.01 -4.43 -20.21
C VAL A 150 -17.05 -4.27 -18.71
N ALA A 151 -18.12 -4.72 -18.05
CA ALA A 151 -18.27 -4.64 -16.61
C ALA A 151 -17.18 -5.44 -15.88
N MET A 152 -16.94 -6.68 -16.32
CA MET A 152 -15.89 -7.53 -15.75
C MET A 152 -14.48 -6.95 -15.99
N GLY A 153 -14.21 -6.43 -17.20
CA GLY A 153 -12.93 -5.79 -17.51
C GLY A 153 -12.65 -4.58 -16.62
N ARG A 154 -13.63 -3.70 -16.45
CA ARG A 154 -13.49 -2.52 -15.57
C ARG A 154 -13.31 -2.88 -14.11
N PHE A 155 -14.01 -3.89 -13.64
CA PHE A 155 -13.88 -4.37 -12.28
C PHE A 155 -12.48 -4.93 -12.01
N ALA A 156 -11.95 -5.72 -12.95
CA ALA A 156 -10.58 -6.22 -12.87
C ALA A 156 -9.55 -5.08 -12.85
N GLU A 157 -9.70 -4.08 -13.73
CA GLU A 157 -8.80 -2.92 -13.77
C GLU A 157 -8.82 -2.12 -12.46
N ILE A 158 -10.00 -1.91 -11.87
CA ILE A 158 -10.13 -1.21 -10.59
C ILE A 158 -9.44 -2.00 -9.48
N ASN A 159 -9.62 -3.31 -9.43
CA ASN A 159 -8.99 -4.16 -8.42
C ASN A 159 -7.46 -4.18 -8.56
N ASP A 160 -6.94 -4.27 -9.78
CA ASP A 160 -5.50 -4.18 -10.04
C ASP A 160 -4.92 -2.83 -9.57
N LEU A 161 -5.66 -1.73 -9.76
CA LEU A 161 -5.26 -0.41 -9.26
C LEU A 161 -5.27 -0.34 -7.72
N LEU A 162 -6.29 -0.90 -7.08
CA LEU A 162 -6.37 -0.94 -5.61
C LEU A 162 -5.22 -1.75 -5.01
N ASP A 163 -4.95 -2.93 -5.56
CA ASP A 163 -3.82 -3.77 -5.13
C ASP A 163 -2.47 -3.05 -5.30
N ASN A 164 -2.30 -2.30 -6.39
CA ASN A 164 -1.07 -1.52 -6.62
C ASN A 164 -0.93 -0.37 -5.61
N VAL A 165 -2.03 0.29 -5.23
CA VAL A 165 -2.03 1.33 -4.19
C VAL A 165 -1.62 0.73 -2.84
N GLU A 166 -2.25 -0.37 -2.42
CA GLU A 166 -1.92 -1.05 -1.16
C GLU A 166 -0.44 -1.48 -1.11
N ARG A 167 0.08 -2.07 -2.20
CA ARG A 167 1.50 -2.44 -2.30
C ARG A 167 2.42 -1.23 -2.21
N SER A 168 2.04 -0.12 -2.83
CA SER A 168 2.83 1.11 -2.80
C SER A 168 2.83 1.74 -1.41
N GLU A 169 1.71 1.75 -0.72
CA GLU A 169 1.61 2.23 0.67
C GLU A 169 2.44 1.38 1.63
N ALA A 170 2.40 0.05 1.47
CA ALA A 170 3.22 -0.87 2.28
C ALA A 170 4.73 -0.63 2.06
N LYS A 171 5.16 -0.43 0.79
CA LYS A 171 6.56 -0.09 0.46
C LYS A 171 6.97 1.26 1.04
N LEU A 172 6.10 2.27 0.93
CA LEU A 172 6.37 3.60 1.48
C LEU A 172 6.60 3.53 2.99
N LYS A 173 5.73 2.85 3.70
CA LYS A 173 5.87 2.65 5.14
C LYS A 173 7.16 1.94 5.53
N ALA A 174 7.53 0.89 4.80
CA ALA A 174 8.79 0.19 5.04
C ALA A 174 10.02 1.10 4.86
N THR A 175 10.02 1.93 3.78
CA THR A 175 11.12 2.87 3.54
C THR A 175 11.17 4.00 4.56
N GLU A 176 10.03 4.47 5.06
CA GLU A 176 9.97 5.45 6.15
C GLU A 176 10.58 4.90 7.45
N ASP A 177 10.27 3.65 7.80
CA ASP A 177 10.82 2.97 8.98
C ASP A 177 12.35 2.78 8.86
N GLU A 178 12.85 2.41 7.68
CA GLU A 178 14.28 2.31 7.41
C GLU A 178 14.98 3.67 7.50
N LEU A 179 14.38 4.72 6.94
CA LEU A 179 14.91 6.08 7.00
C LEU A 179 14.99 6.58 8.45
N ALA A 180 13.93 6.36 9.22
CA ALA A 180 13.92 6.73 10.64
C ALA A 180 15.03 6.04 11.43
N LYS A 181 15.25 4.75 11.15
CA LYS A 181 16.34 3.98 11.77
C LYS A 181 17.72 4.51 11.36
N ALA A 182 17.93 4.75 10.09
CA ALA A 182 19.19 5.30 9.58
C ALA A 182 19.48 6.69 10.16
N GLN A 183 18.46 7.54 10.29
CA GLN A 183 18.59 8.86 10.92
C GLN A 183 18.98 8.76 12.40
N ALA A 184 18.37 7.83 13.14
CA ALA A 184 18.73 7.60 14.55
C ALA A 184 20.17 7.09 14.70
N ASP A 185 20.61 6.18 13.84
CA ASP A 185 21.97 5.67 13.84
C ASP A 185 22.99 6.77 13.47
N LEU A 186 22.67 7.62 12.48
CA LEU A 186 23.49 8.77 12.10
C LEU A 186 23.63 9.77 13.26
N GLN A 187 22.52 10.11 13.90
CA GLN A 187 22.55 11.01 15.06
C GLN A 187 23.42 10.46 16.18
N LYS A 188 23.29 9.17 16.49
CA LYS A 188 24.11 8.51 17.50
C LYS A 188 25.60 8.51 17.15
N ALA A 189 25.92 8.28 15.87
CA ALA A 189 27.30 8.34 15.38
C ALA A 189 27.88 9.77 15.49
N GLN A 190 27.09 10.77 15.14
CA GLN A 190 27.47 12.19 15.28
C GLN A 190 27.72 12.56 16.75
N GLU A 191 26.84 12.18 17.65
CA GLU A 191 27.02 12.42 19.09
C GLU A 191 28.29 11.76 19.62
N THR A 192 28.58 10.53 19.20
CA THR A 192 29.78 9.80 19.58
C THR A 192 31.06 10.49 19.05
N LEU A 193 31.01 10.97 17.81
CA LEU A 193 32.11 11.69 17.21
C LEU A 193 32.37 13.02 17.91
N GLU A 194 31.33 13.76 18.23
CA GLU A 194 31.46 15.01 19.01
C GLU A 194 32.02 14.77 20.41
N GLU A 195 31.54 13.75 21.10
CA GLU A 195 32.07 13.37 22.40
C GLU A 195 33.57 13.06 22.31
N ARG A 196 33.98 12.28 21.31
CA ARG A 196 35.39 11.96 21.08
C ARG A 196 36.21 13.20 20.82
N LYS A 197 35.77 14.13 19.96
CA LYS A 197 36.44 15.39 19.69
C LYS A 197 36.61 16.25 20.96
N LEU A 198 35.59 16.30 21.80
CA LEU A 198 35.64 17.03 23.08
C LEU A 198 36.65 16.39 24.04
N ILE A 199 36.66 15.07 24.17
CA ILE A 199 37.61 14.33 25.02
C ILE A 199 39.03 14.53 24.51
N ASP A 200 39.29 14.44 23.21
CA ASP A 200 40.61 14.64 22.64
C ASP A 200 41.09 16.08 22.84
N ARG A 201 40.24 17.08 22.70
CA ARG A 201 40.58 18.48 23.01
C ARG A 201 40.89 18.68 24.50
N ALA A 202 40.10 18.09 25.39
CA ALA A 202 40.32 18.12 26.83
C ALA A 202 41.66 17.44 27.20
N LYS A 203 42.00 16.30 26.58
CA LYS A 203 43.31 15.65 26.75
C LYS A 203 44.45 16.59 26.36
N GLY A 204 44.36 17.22 25.19
CA GLY A 204 45.38 18.19 24.72
C GLY A 204 45.58 19.30 25.74
N LEU A 205 44.53 19.90 26.26
CA LEU A 205 44.61 20.94 27.28
C LEU A 205 45.23 20.47 28.60
N LEU A 206 44.95 19.25 29.04
CA LEU A 206 45.57 18.67 30.24
C LEU A 206 47.08 18.41 30.02
N MET A 207 47.49 18.01 28.82
CA MET A 207 48.88 17.83 28.47
C MET A 207 49.63 19.17 28.45
N ASP A 208 49.03 20.19 27.83
CA ASP A 208 49.69 21.52 27.65
C ASP A 208 49.73 22.35 28.94
N LYS A 209 48.68 22.28 29.77
CA LYS A 209 48.53 23.18 30.94
C LYS A 209 48.76 22.50 32.28
N ALA A 210 48.74 21.16 32.34
CA ALA A 210 48.86 20.40 33.60
C ALA A 210 49.93 19.28 33.55
N ASP A 211 50.76 19.27 32.53
CA ASP A 211 51.94 18.40 32.36
C ASP A 211 51.63 16.88 32.41
N PHE A 212 50.43 16.50 31.96
CA PHE A 212 50.02 15.10 31.86
C PHE A 212 50.62 14.45 30.61
N SER A 213 51.02 13.18 30.72
CA SER A 213 51.20 12.36 29.51
C SER A 213 49.84 12.04 28.87
N GLU A 214 49.78 11.71 27.58
CA GLU A 214 48.55 11.40 26.87
C GLU A 214 47.77 10.28 27.58
N GLN A 215 48.43 9.20 27.95
CA GLN A 215 47.84 8.11 28.71
C GLN A 215 47.38 8.56 30.10
N GLY A 216 48.12 9.46 30.76
CA GLY A 216 47.78 10.04 32.05
C GLY A 216 46.51 10.88 32.00
N ALA A 217 46.39 11.76 31.01
CA ALA A 217 45.23 12.60 30.79
C ALA A 217 43.97 11.76 30.53
N PHE A 218 44.08 10.74 29.69
CA PHE A 218 42.95 9.85 29.41
C PHE A 218 42.48 9.07 30.65
N ARG A 219 43.42 8.48 31.40
CA ARG A 219 43.11 7.77 32.65
C ARG A 219 42.49 8.70 33.70
N TRP A 220 42.98 9.92 33.77
CA TRP A 220 42.43 10.91 34.71
C TRP A 220 41.00 11.30 34.35
N ILE A 221 40.72 11.58 33.08
CA ILE A 221 39.35 11.85 32.61
C ILE A 221 38.42 10.66 32.90
N GLN A 222 38.88 9.44 32.62
CA GLN A 222 38.10 8.24 32.84
C GLN A 222 37.79 8.01 34.34
N LYS A 223 38.82 8.10 35.17
CA LYS A 223 38.70 7.92 36.62
C LYS A 223 37.78 8.98 37.23
N THR A 224 38.00 10.24 36.92
CA THR A 224 37.22 11.36 37.45
C THR A 224 35.74 11.27 37.04
N SER A 225 35.51 10.88 35.77
CA SER A 225 34.15 10.62 35.25
C SER A 225 33.42 9.53 36.07
N MET A 226 34.12 8.45 36.42
CA MET A 226 33.57 7.34 37.21
C MET A 226 33.38 7.73 38.69
N ASP A 227 34.38 8.34 39.31
CA ASP A 227 34.37 8.70 40.74
C ASP A 227 33.30 9.76 41.03
N GLN A 228 33.09 10.71 40.14
CA GLN A 228 32.09 11.77 40.29
C GLN A 228 30.75 11.46 39.64
N ARG A 229 30.63 10.31 38.94
CA ARG A 229 29.42 9.90 38.21
C ARG A 229 28.96 10.95 37.18
N ILE A 230 29.91 11.62 36.55
CA ILE A 230 29.66 12.63 35.52
C ILE A 230 29.99 12.04 34.15
N PRO A 231 29.13 12.23 33.09
CA PRO A 231 29.45 11.81 31.74
C PRO A 231 30.79 12.41 31.27
N LYS A 232 31.62 11.62 30.56
CA LYS A 232 32.93 12.08 30.04
C LYS A 232 32.81 13.35 29.19
N LYS A 233 31.74 13.47 28.38
CA LYS A 233 31.41 14.66 27.60
C LYS A 233 31.33 15.92 28.49
N ARG A 234 30.60 15.83 29.58
CA ARG A 234 30.40 16.96 30.52
C ARG A 234 31.72 17.34 31.23
N LEU A 235 32.48 16.33 31.61
CA LEU A 235 33.82 16.58 32.21
C LEU A 235 34.78 17.22 31.22
N ALA A 236 34.79 16.72 29.96
CA ALA A 236 35.62 17.31 28.90
C ALA A 236 35.25 18.79 28.62
N MET A 237 33.95 19.11 28.59
CA MET A 237 33.50 20.50 28.45
C MET A 237 33.96 21.39 29.59
N ALA A 238 33.88 20.92 30.85
CA ALA A 238 34.38 21.68 32.01
C ALA A 238 35.90 21.92 31.95
N ILE A 239 36.65 20.94 31.48
CA ILE A 239 38.12 21.11 31.26
C ILE A 239 38.38 22.16 30.19
N ILE A 240 37.65 22.09 29.06
CA ILE A 240 37.78 23.04 27.96
C ILE A 240 37.41 24.46 28.40
N GLU A 241 36.37 24.61 29.21
CA GLU A 241 35.96 25.91 29.76
C GLU A 241 37.00 26.46 30.73
N LYS A 242 37.61 25.63 31.56
CA LYS A 242 38.59 26.06 32.59
C LYS A 242 39.96 26.36 32.00
N TYR A 243 40.43 25.60 31.03
CA TYR A 243 41.80 25.64 30.52
C TYR A 243 41.91 26.07 29.05
N GLY A 244 40.79 26.18 28.33
CA GLY A 244 40.74 26.62 26.94
C GLY A 244 40.96 28.13 26.85
N ASP A 245 41.65 28.57 25.81
CA ASP A 245 41.76 30.00 25.52
C ASP A 245 40.37 30.57 25.19
N PRO A 246 40.03 31.80 25.63
CA PRO A 246 38.76 32.41 25.29
C PRO A 246 38.65 32.50 23.76
N LYS A 247 37.49 32.03 23.22
CA LYS A 247 37.19 32.13 21.79
C LYS A 247 37.44 33.56 21.33
N PRO A 248 38.20 33.80 20.23
CA PRO A 248 38.25 35.14 19.66
C PRO A 248 36.82 35.59 19.31
N ALA A 249 36.45 36.78 19.75
CA ALA A 249 35.16 37.38 19.48
C ALA A 249 34.93 37.28 17.96
N ARG A 250 33.77 36.75 17.53
CA ARG A 250 33.33 36.79 16.14
C ARG A 250 33.29 38.26 15.74
N ASP A 251 34.14 38.63 14.81
CA ASP A 251 34.11 39.92 14.15
C ASP A 251 32.91 39.90 13.19
N ASP A 252 31.80 40.42 13.68
CA ASP A 252 30.59 40.68 12.86
C ASP A 252 30.89 41.93 12.01
N ARG A 253 31.45 41.72 10.81
CA ARG A 253 31.46 42.71 9.73
C ARG A 253 30.77 42.12 8.49
#